data_cc886aa286c1b37342515531eb270ce8
#
_entry.id   cc886aa286c1b37342515531eb270ce8
#
_cell.length_a   1.000
_cell.length_b   1.000
_cell.length_c   1.000
_cell.angle_alpha   90.00
_cell.angle_beta   90.00
_cell.angle_gamma   90.00
#
_symmetry.space_group_name_H-M   'P 1'
#
loop_
_entity.id
_entity.type
_entity.pdbx_description
1 polymer ?
#
loop_
_entity_poly.entity_id
_entity_poly.type
_entity_poly.pdbx_seq_one_letter_code
_entity_poly.pdbx_strand_id
1 'polypeptide(L)'
;MTEPLSVQQMAQRLKSADNILILCHKNPDGDTVGCGSALYYALKALDKNAAVLCSDTIPARYAFTNAHLFKGEFEPETVVAVDVAGLQLFGEGNGVPQYTRHVDLCIDHHAGNSGYAEFTLLDGS
;
A
#
# COMPACT_ATOMS: atom_id res chain seq x y z
N MET A 1 5.34 -4.72 -17.41
CA MET A 1 4.08 -3.96 -17.52
C MET A 1 3.04 -4.57 -16.57
N THR A 2 2.31 -3.73 -15.88
CA THR A 2 1.31 -4.19 -14.92
C THR A 2 0.12 -4.86 -15.60
N GLU A 3 -0.50 -5.82 -14.91
CA GLU A 3 -1.76 -6.41 -15.35
C GLU A 3 -2.92 -5.77 -14.59
N PRO A 4 -3.99 -5.34 -15.29
CA PRO A 4 -5.15 -4.76 -14.60
C PRO A 4 -5.96 -5.83 -13.89
N LEU A 5 -6.47 -5.50 -12.70
CA LEU A 5 -7.36 -6.37 -11.94
C LEU A 5 -8.69 -5.67 -11.69
N SER A 6 -9.77 -6.45 -11.65
CA SER A 6 -11.06 -5.98 -11.15
C SER A 6 -11.03 -5.92 -9.61
N VAL A 7 -12.05 -5.30 -9.02
CA VAL A 7 -12.21 -5.28 -7.55
C VAL A 7 -12.25 -6.70 -7.01
N GLN A 8 -12.99 -7.60 -7.66
CA GLN A 8 -13.11 -8.98 -7.21
C GLN A 8 -11.78 -9.72 -7.29
N GLN A 9 -11.01 -9.50 -8.37
CA GLN A 9 -9.70 -10.12 -8.54
C GLN A 9 -8.70 -9.61 -7.52
N MET A 10 -8.70 -8.30 -7.24
CA MET A 10 -7.83 -7.72 -6.21
C MET A 10 -8.17 -8.27 -4.83
N ALA A 11 -9.48 -8.36 -4.50
CA ALA A 11 -9.91 -8.92 -3.23
C ALA A 11 -9.44 -10.38 -3.09
N GLN A 12 -9.50 -11.15 -4.16
CA GLN A 12 -9.08 -12.55 -4.14
C GLN A 12 -7.57 -12.68 -3.90
N ARG A 13 -6.78 -11.81 -4.52
CA ARG A 13 -5.33 -11.76 -4.30
C ARG A 13 -5.00 -11.46 -2.84
N LEU A 14 -5.67 -10.47 -2.26
CA LEU A 14 -5.45 -10.07 -0.87
C LEU A 14 -5.86 -11.17 0.10
N LYS A 15 -6.97 -11.88 -0.18
CA LYS A 15 -7.41 -12.99 0.66
C LYS A 15 -6.41 -14.15 0.65
N SER A 16 -5.68 -14.32 -0.44
CA SER A 16 -4.68 -15.38 -0.58
C SER A 16 -3.31 -14.98 -0.04
N ALA A 17 -3.11 -13.71 0.30
CA ALA A 17 -1.83 -13.19 0.74
C ALA A 17 -1.72 -13.18 2.26
N ASP A 18 -0.49 -13.10 2.75
CA ASP A 18 -0.20 -12.85 4.16
C ASP A 18 1.12 -12.09 4.27
N ASN A 19 1.50 -11.69 5.48
CA ASN A 19 2.70 -10.89 5.73
C ASN A 19 2.75 -9.72 4.77
N ILE A 20 1.72 -8.86 4.85
CA ILE A 20 1.43 -7.81 3.86
C ILE A 20 1.99 -6.48 4.32
N LEU A 21 2.82 -5.87 3.49
CA LEU A 21 3.33 -4.53 3.72
C LEU A 21 2.56 -3.55 2.83
N ILE A 22 1.93 -2.56 3.46
CA ILE A 22 1.14 -1.54 2.77
C ILE A 22 1.99 -0.28 2.66
N LEU A 23 2.32 0.13 1.44
CA LEU A 23 3.14 1.32 1.19
C LEU A 23 2.27 2.52 0.85
N CYS A 24 2.59 3.65 1.48
CA CYS A 24 1.91 4.92 1.27
C CYS A 24 2.80 5.91 0.51
N HIS A 25 2.19 6.97 0.03
CA HIS A 25 2.83 8.06 -0.70
C HIS A 25 3.75 8.86 0.24
N LYS A 26 4.86 9.38 -0.28
CA LYS A 26 5.66 10.35 0.47
C LYS A 26 4.83 11.61 0.71
N ASN A 27 5.17 12.40 1.73
CA ASN A 27 4.36 13.53 2.16
C ASN A 27 2.88 13.11 2.32
N PRO A 28 2.60 12.15 3.21
CA PRO A 28 1.30 11.49 3.25
C PRO A 28 0.15 12.47 3.52
N ASP A 29 -0.88 12.37 2.70
CA ASP A 29 -2.11 13.15 2.83
C ASP A 29 -3.24 12.27 3.36
N GLY A 30 -4.45 12.84 3.46
CA GLY A 30 -5.60 12.10 3.96
C GLY A 30 -5.98 10.91 3.11
N ASP A 31 -5.80 11.01 1.78
CA ASP A 31 -6.17 9.91 0.88
C ASP A 31 -5.26 8.68 1.09
N THR A 32 -3.94 8.88 1.08
CA THR A 32 -3.03 7.73 1.22
C THR A 32 -3.08 7.13 2.63
N VAL A 33 -3.16 7.97 3.67
CA VAL A 33 -3.26 7.49 5.05
C VAL A 33 -4.60 6.80 5.28
N GLY A 34 -5.68 7.37 4.77
CA GLY A 34 -7.02 6.79 4.90
C GLY A 34 -7.12 5.46 4.17
N CYS A 35 -6.66 5.39 2.93
CA CYS A 35 -6.67 4.15 2.15
C CYS A 35 -5.79 3.07 2.77
N GLY A 36 -4.58 3.44 3.19
CA GLY A 36 -3.66 2.50 3.83
C GLY A 36 -4.22 1.96 5.14
N SER A 37 -4.80 2.83 5.95
CA SER A 37 -5.39 2.43 7.23
C SER A 37 -6.61 1.55 7.04
N ALA A 38 -7.48 1.88 6.08
CA ALA A 38 -8.67 1.08 5.79
C ALA A 38 -8.26 -0.33 5.34
N LEU A 39 -7.28 -0.43 4.45
CA LEU A 39 -6.78 -1.73 4.01
C LEU A 39 -6.17 -2.51 5.18
N TYR A 40 -5.38 -1.84 6.02
CA TYR A 40 -4.80 -2.45 7.20
C TYR A 40 -5.88 -3.10 8.07
N TYR A 41 -6.94 -2.36 8.40
CA TYR A 41 -7.99 -2.90 9.26
C TYR A 41 -8.78 -4.03 8.58
N ALA A 42 -9.01 -3.94 7.27
CA ALA A 42 -9.68 -5.01 6.55
C ALA A 42 -8.85 -6.31 6.59
N LEU A 43 -7.53 -6.20 6.41
CA LEU A 43 -6.64 -7.36 6.45
C LEU A 43 -6.54 -7.94 7.86
N LYS A 44 -6.50 -7.10 8.89
CA LYS A 44 -6.50 -7.57 10.27
C LYS A 44 -7.80 -8.31 10.61
N ALA A 45 -8.94 -7.85 10.07
CA ALA A 45 -10.23 -8.53 10.24
C ALA A 45 -10.22 -9.92 9.61
N LEU A 46 -9.34 -10.17 8.65
CA LEU A 46 -9.16 -11.49 8.02
C LEU A 46 -8.03 -12.29 8.68
N ASP A 47 -7.58 -11.85 9.86
CA ASP A 47 -6.48 -12.47 10.60
C ASP A 47 -5.16 -12.49 9.83
N LYS A 48 -4.95 -11.52 8.95
CA LYS A 48 -3.69 -11.36 8.23
C LYS A 48 -2.66 -10.60 9.06
N ASN A 49 -1.38 -10.89 8.85
CA ASN A 49 -0.30 -10.10 9.39
C ASN A 49 -0.06 -8.94 8.42
N ALA A 50 -0.26 -7.71 8.88
CA ALA A 50 -0.18 -6.54 8.03
C ALA A 50 0.38 -5.34 8.79
N ALA A 51 1.04 -4.45 8.08
CA ALA A 51 1.54 -3.19 8.63
C ALA A 51 1.65 -2.15 7.53
N VAL A 52 1.68 -0.88 7.91
CA VAL A 52 1.77 0.26 7.01
C VAL A 52 3.18 0.86 7.07
N LEU A 53 3.74 1.22 5.94
CA LEU A 53 5.05 1.90 5.88
C LEU A 53 4.96 3.11 4.97
N CYS A 54 5.49 4.23 5.46
CA CYS A 54 5.62 5.46 4.71
C CYS A 54 7.04 5.99 4.90
N SER A 55 7.62 6.60 3.86
CA SER A 55 8.96 7.19 3.96
C SER A 55 9.02 8.40 4.88
N ASP A 56 7.91 9.09 5.06
CA ASP A 56 7.81 10.26 5.90
C ASP A 56 6.97 9.97 7.14
N THR A 57 7.15 10.79 8.18
CA THR A 57 6.32 10.71 9.37
C THR A 57 4.87 11.07 9.02
N ILE A 58 3.93 10.26 9.45
CA ILE A 58 2.51 10.54 9.24
C ILE A 58 2.11 11.73 10.11
N PRO A 59 1.50 12.77 9.52
CA PRO A 59 1.11 13.95 10.30
C PRO A 59 0.20 13.60 11.48
N ALA A 60 0.39 14.33 12.59
CA ALA A 60 -0.36 14.09 13.82
C ALA A 60 -1.87 14.15 13.62
N ARG A 61 -2.35 14.97 12.67
CA ARG A 61 -3.80 15.08 12.38
C ARG A 61 -4.40 13.77 11.85
N TYR A 62 -3.57 12.82 11.40
CA TYR A 62 -4.03 11.51 10.95
C TYR A 62 -3.76 10.40 11.96
N ALA A 63 -3.25 10.74 13.14
CA ALA A 63 -2.92 9.75 14.17
C ALA A 63 -4.14 8.95 14.64
N PHE A 64 -5.34 9.49 14.47
CA PHE A 64 -6.57 8.80 14.85
C PHE A 64 -6.79 7.49 14.10
N THR A 65 -6.15 7.31 12.95
CA THR A 65 -6.26 6.05 12.19
C THR A 65 -5.63 4.88 12.93
N ASN A 66 -4.59 5.17 13.71
CA ASN A 66 -3.92 4.21 14.57
C ASN A 66 -3.55 2.87 13.91
N ALA A 67 -3.31 2.87 12.61
CA ALA A 67 -2.84 1.68 11.92
C ALA A 67 -1.41 1.36 12.37
N HIS A 68 -1.09 0.06 12.47
CA HIS A 68 0.23 -0.35 12.92
C HIS A 68 1.30 0.00 11.88
N LEU A 69 2.30 0.74 12.31
CA LEU A 69 3.44 1.09 11.45
C LEU A 69 4.48 -0.02 11.47
N PHE A 70 4.97 -0.39 10.28
CA PHE A 70 5.94 -1.46 10.12
C PHE A 70 7.27 -1.09 10.76
N LYS A 71 7.82 -2.00 11.56
CA LYS A 71 9.10 -1.83 12.25
C LYS A 71 10.08 -2.98 11.96
N GLY A 72 9.86 -3.70 10.86
CA GLY A 72 10.71 -4.82 10.51
C GLY A 72 10.41 -6.11 11.25
N GLU A 73 9.22 -6.21 11.86
CA GLU A 73 8.84 -7.35 12.71
C GLU A 73 8.49 -8.61 11.95
N PHE A 74 8.35 -8.53 10.62
CA PHE A 74 8.14 -9.72 9.78
C PHE A 74 8.78 -9.49 8.41
N GLU A 75 8.98 -10.58 7.66
CA GLU A 75 9.46 -10.51 6.28
C GLU A 75 8.27 -10.34 5.35
N PRO A 76 8.13 -9.19 4.65
CA PRO A 76 6.98 -8.99 3.77
C PRO A 76 6.97 -10.00 2.62
N GLU A 77 5.85 -10.71 2.47
CA GLU A 77 5.65 -11.62 1.36
C GLU A 77 4.87 -10.98 0.22
N THR A 78 4.04 -9.99 0.55
CA THR A 78 3.26 -9.24 -0.44
C THR A 78 3.36 -7.76 -0.14
N VAL A 79 3.74 -6.99 -1.14
CA VAL A 79 3.86 -5.53 -1.03
C VAL A 79 2.72 -4.89 -1.82
N VAL A 80 1.91 -4.08 -1.14
CA VAL A 80 0.75 -3.41 -1.72
C VAL A 80 0.92 -1.91 -1.61
N ALA A 81 0.80 -1.21 -2.73
CA ALA A 81 0.81 0.25 -2.74
C ALA A 81 -0.62 0.78 -2.82
N VAL A 82 -0.92 1.84 -2.09
CA VAL A 82 -2.24 2.48 -2.10
C VAL A 82 -2.08 3.96 -2.42
N ASP A 83 -2.81 4.42 -3.42
CA ASP A 83 -2.86 5.85 -3.80
C ASP A 83 -1.50 6.39 -4.27
N VAL A 84 -0.67 5.55 -4.90
CA VAL A 84 0.66 5.93 -5.37
C VAL A 84 0.75 5.71 -6.88
N ALA A 85 0.86 6.80 -7.64
CA ALA A 85 0.80 6.76 -9.09
C ALA A 85 2.12 6.35 -9.77
N GLY A 86 3.25 6.44 -9.08
CA GLY A 86 4.56 6.11 -9.66
C GLY A 86 5.61 5.89 -8.60
N LEU A 87 6.68 5.20 -8.95
CA LEU A 87 7.76 4.82 -8.02
C LEU A 87 8.40 6.03 -7.32
N GLN A 88 8.52 7.15 -8.02
CA GLN A 88 9.15 8.35 -7.48
C GLN A 88 8.36 8.96 -6.31
N LEU A 89 7.10 8.54 -6.14
CA LEU A 89 6.22 9.09 -5.11
C LEU A 89 6.29 8.33 -3.78
N PHE A 90 7.03 7.23 -3.72
CA PHE A 90 7.22 6.50 -2.46
C PHE A 90 8.16 7.21 -1.50
N GLY A 91 9.18 7.90 -2.00
CA GLY A 91 10.20 8.53 -1.18
C GLY A 91 11.28 7.54 -0.74
N GLU A 92 12.23 8.01 0.06
CA GLU A 92 13.44 7.24 0.39
C GLU A 92 13.62 6.95 1.88
N GLY A 93 12.82 7.55 2.75
CA GLY A 93 12.96 7.38 4.20
C GLY A 93 12.46 6.04 4.70
N ASN A 94 12.80 5.74 5.94
CA ASN A 94 12.30 4.58 6.71
C ASN A 94 12.50 3.23 6.03
N GLY A 95 13.51 3.10 5.15
CA GLY A 95 13.82 1.84 4.47
C GLY A 95 12.89 1.49 3.33
N VAL A 96 12.01 2.41 2.91
CA VAL A 96 11.05 2.16 1.83
C VAL A 96 11.70 1.63 0.56
N PRO A 97 12.87 2.16 0.08
CA PRO A 97 13.45 1.69 -1.18
C PRO A 97 13.71 0.19 -1.25
N GLN A 98 14.01 -0.46 -0.13
CA GLN A 98 14.26 -1.90 -0.18
C GLN A 98 13.00 -2.70 -0.51
N TYR A 99 11.80 -2.12 -0.31
CA TYR A 99 10.53 -2.79 -0.57
C TYR A 99 9.88 -2.36 -1.88
N THR A 100 10.39 -1.32 -2.56
CA THR A 100 9.82 -0.85 -3.82
C THR A 100 10.45 -1.49 -5.04
N ARG A 101 11.43 -2.37 -4.86
CA ARG A 101 12.05 -3.09 -5.98
C ARG A 101 11.07 -4.00 -6.70
N HIS A 102 10.10 -4.53 -5.95
CA HIS A 102 9.01 -5.32 -6.52
C HIS A 102 7.75 -5.05 -5.72
N VAL A 103 6.83 -4.31 -6.33
CA VAL A 103 5.51 -4.05 -5.75
C VAL A 103 4.54 -5.02 -6.38
N ASP A 104 3.92 -5.88 -5.57
CA ASP A 104 3.05 -6.93 -6.06
C ASP A 104 1.70 -6.40 -6.53
N LEU A 105 1.10 -5.53 -5.72
CA LEU A 105 -0.24 -5.02 -5.96
C LEU A 105 -0.28 -3.51 -5.80
N CYS A 106 -1.11 -2.85 -6.61
CA CYS A 106 -1.37 -1.42 -6.48
C CYS A 106 -2.86 -1.16 -6.57
N ILE A 107 -3.38 -0.38 -5.64
CA ILE A 107 -4.76 0.10 -5.65
C ILE A 107 -4.70 1.61 -5.77
N ASP A 108 -5.21 2.15 -6.87
CA ASP A 108 -5.03 3.57 -7.17
C ASP A 108 -6.23 4.11 -7.96
N HIS A 109 -6.36 5.44 -7.98
CA HIS A 109 -7.40 6.13 -8.74
C HIS A 109 -6.82 7.19 -9.70
N HIS A 110 -5.50 7.32 -9.77
CA HIS A 110 -4.86 8.33 -10.63
C HIS A 110 -4.77 7.82 -12.06
N ALA A 111 -5.35 8.55 -13.01
CA ALA A 111 -5.27 8.20 -14.44
C ALA A 111 -3.82 8.13 -14.94
N GLY A 112 -2.92 8.87 -14.30
CA GLY A 112 -1.50 8.89 -14.66
C GLY A 112 -0.66 7.79 -14.02
N ASN A 113 -1.27 6.75 -13.46
CA ASN A 113 -0.52 5.65 -12.87
C ASN A 113 0.44 5.05 -13.89
N SER A 114 1.71 4.89 -13.51
CA SER A 114 2.77 4.45 -14.42
C SER A 114 2.78 2.93 -14.69
N GLY A 115 1.98 2.16 -13.96
CA GLY A 115 1.94 0.71 -14.12
C GLY A 115 3.16 0.00 -13.54
N TYR A 116 3.71 0.51 -12.46
CA TYR A 116 4.94 -0.03 -11.86
C TYR A 116 4.74 -1.33 -11.10
N ALA A 117 3.53 -1.62 -10.63
CA ALA A 117 3.23 -2.84 -9.87
C ALA A 117 2.99 -4.02 -10.79
N GLU A 118 3.14 -5.23 -10.26
CA GLU A 118 2.86 -6.44 -11.03
C GLU A 118 1.38 -6.48 -11.44
N PHE A 119 0.49 -6.18 -10.50
CA PHE A 119 -0.96 -6.10 -10.75
C PHE A 119 -1.52 -4.80 -10.22
N THR A 120 -2.46 -4.19 -10.94
CA THR A 120 -3.03 -2.91 -10.56
C THR A 120 -4.56 -2.92 -10.67
N LEU A 121 -5.23 -2.49 -9.60
CA LEU A 121 -6.63 -2.07 -9.65
C LEU A 121 -6.63 -0.56 -9.77
N LEU A 122 -7.03 -0.07 -10.93
CA LEU A 122 -7.06 1.35 -11.22
C LEU A 122 -8.51 1.76 -11.49
N ASP A 123 -9.06 2.59 -10.61
CA ASP A 123 -10.40 3.16 -10.79
C ASP A 123 -10.28 4.67 -10.88
N GLY A 124 -10.16 5.17 -12.10
CA GLY A 124 -9.99 6.59 -12.38
C GLY A 124 -11.29 7.37 -12.52
N SER A 125 -12.41 6.74 -12.25
CA SER A 125 -13.74 7.38 -12.40
C SER A 125 -14.06 8.35 -11.27
#